data_a7ca1ac6de3c6f9e7f3f3bd567e07361
#
_entry.id   a7ca1ac6de3c6f9e7f3f3bd567e07361
#
_cell.length_a   1.000
_cell.length_b   1.000
_cell.length_c   1.000
_cell.angle_alpha   90.00
_cell.angle_beta   90.00
_cell.angle_gamma   90.00
#
_symmetry.space_group_name_H-M   'P 1'
#
loop_
_entity.id
_entity.type
_entity.pdbx_description
1 polymer ?
#
loop_
_entity_poly.entity_id
_entity_poly.type
_entity_poly.pdbx_seq_one_letter_code
_entity_poly.pdbx_strand_id
1 'polypeptide(L)'
;MRYGSLLLVAMVFIFLTACQHKEQANDESNSSNEEGLTPVSFMLEWTPNTNHTGIYVAQEKGYFEEAGLEVDIMLPGEAGTEQLIASEKADFGMSVQEHLTIARDEGMPLVSIAAIMQHNTAGYASDKDLDINNPKDFEGKTFGAVGNDLEQAIMQTIMKENDADFSKVDFKNIGDADFFAAIKKDIDFSLVYEGWTGKEAELRNQDLNMVYLKDFSEALDFYTPVLATSESMVEDQPEQVEAFVHAAVKGYEFAIEHPEEAAEILSEKEPDLNPDLVQRSQAWVSEKYRDDSAQFGVQEEDRWKKVEAFMLDYDIIEEPIQKDQAFTNEFLPTKKE
;
A
#
# COMPACT_ATOMS: atom_id res chain seq x y z
N MET A 1 -71.37 30.53 11.21
CA MET A 1 -71.48 31.18 12.53
C MET A 1 -70.09 31.53 13.01
N ARG A 2 -69.84 32.78 12.99
CA ARG A 2 -69.46 33.81 13.96
C ARG A 2 -67.96 33.78 14.23
N TYR A 3 -67.22 34.80 13.69
CA TYR A 3 -66.75 36.07 14.30
C TYR A 3 -65.71 35.80 15.40
N GLY A 4 -64.62 36.45 15.53
CA GLY A 4 -64.14 37.73 15.09
C GLY A 4 -62.72 37.98 15.61
N SER A 5 -62.11 38.90 14.97
CA SER A 5 -61.52 40.21 15.31
C SER A 5 -60.14 40.15 15.99
N LEU A 6 -59.15 40.63 15.28
CA LEU A 6 -58.41 41.91 15.34
C LEU A 6 -57.98 42.36 16.74
N LEU A 7 -56.68 42.57 16.92
CA LEU A 7 -56.16 43.83 17.45
C LEU A 7 -54.68 44.03 17.09
N LEU A 8 -54.45 45.08 16.38
CA LEU A 8 -53.22 45.76 15.99
C LEU A 8 -52.78 46.64 17.14
N VAL A 9 -51.53 46.63 17.56
CA VAL A 9 -50.91 47.80 18.27
C VAL A 9 -49.51 48.01 17.74
N ALA A 10 -49.36 49.11 17.05
CA ALA A 10 -48.09 49.73 16.65
C ALA A 10 -47.67 50.72 17.72
N MET A 11 -46.40 50.85 18.03
CA MET A 11 -45.71 51.98 18.64
C MET A 11 -44.22 51.90 18.35
N VAL A 12 -43.66 52.62 17.59
CA VAL A 12 -43.13 53.93 17.19
C VAL A 12 -42.25 54.60 18.23
N PHE A 13 -41.03 54.98 17.77
CA PHE A 13 -40.01 55.92 18.21
C PHE A 13 -39.14 55.55 19.41
N ILE A 14 -37.83 55.80 19.38
CA ILE A 14 -37.04 57.06 19.23
C ILE A 14 -35.60 56.75 18.83
N PHE A 15 -35.05 57.60 17.94
CA PHE A 15 -33.65 57.81 17.62
C PHE A 15 -32.89 58.44 18.79
N LEU A 16 -31.63 58.04 19.01
CA LEU A 16 -30.60 58.89 19.50
C LEU A 16 -29.25 58.57 18.91
N THR A 17 -28.81 59.45 18.04
CA THR A 17 -27.45 59.62 17.50
C THR A 17 -26.52 60.11 18.61
N ALA A 18 -25.34 59.45 18.74
CA ALA A 18 -24.18 60.13 19.33
C ALA A 18 -22.94 59.65 18.58
N CYS A 19 -22.37 60.54 17.77
CA CYS A 19 -20.99 60.46 17.29
C CYS A 19 -20.05 60.80 18.43
N GLN A 20 -18.98 60.07 18.63
CA GLN A 20 -17.69 60.59 19.04
C GLN A 20 -16.51 59.70 18.76
N HIS A 21 -15.64 60.19 17.90
CA HIS A 21 -14.18 60.26 17.90
C HIS A 21 -13.33 58.96 18.18
N LYS A 22 -12.70 58.53 17.15
CA LYS A 22 -11.28 58.27 16.90
C LYS A 22 -10.37 57.99 18.10
N GLU A 23 -9.89 56.74 18.16
CA GLU A 23 -8.49 56.43 18.43
C GLU A 23 -8.07 55.26 17.55
N GLN A 24 -7.08 55.50 16.69
CA GLN A 24 -6.37 54.47 15.93
C GLN A 24 -5.47 53.76 16.94
N ALA A 25 -5.84 52.54 17.31
CA ALA A 25 -4.89 51.53 17.75
C ALA A 25 -4.66 50.63 16.54
N ASN A 26 -3.44 50.64 16.03
CA ASN A 26 -2.91 49.60 15.18
C ASN A 26 -2.86 48.33 16.03
N ASP A 27 -3.88 47.51 15.97
CA ASP A 27 -3.77 46.09 16.25
C ASP A 27 -3.39 45.47 14.92
N GLU A 28 -2.11 45.25 14.75
CA GLU A 28 -1.62 44.15 13.92
C GLU A 28 -2.18 42.86 14.53
N SER A 29 -3.41 42.54 14.18
CA SER A 29 -3.92 41.17 14.34
C SER A 29 -3.08 40.29 13.43
N ASN A 30 -2.09 39.68 14.03
CA ASN A 30 -1.48 38.47 13.57
C ASN A 30 -2.62 37.44 13.41
N SER A 31 -3.31 37.45 12.27
CA SER A 31 -4.15 36.34 11.87
C SER A 31 -3.17 35.21 11.53
N SER A 32 -2.75 34.44 12.52
CA SER A 32 -2.41 33.07 12.27
C SER A 32 -3.64 32.49 11.58
N ASN A 33 -3.54 32.25 10.29
CA ASN A 33 -4.41 31.34 9.58
C ASN A 33 -4.30 30.00 10.33
N GLU A 34 -5.27 29.69 11.14
CA GLU A 34 -5.59 28.29 11.44
C GLU A 34 -6.23 27.74 10.15
N GLU A 35 -5.42 27.53 9.12
CA GLU A 35 -5.80 26.64 8.04
C GLU A 35 -5.89 25.27 8.69
N GLY A 36 -7.11 24.75 8.84
CA GLY A 36 -7.34 23.41 9.33
C GLY A 36 -6.64 22.41 8.43
N LEU A 37 -6.23 21.26 9.00
CA LEU A 37 -5.63 20.18 8.22
C LEU A 37 -6.57 19.74 7.10
N THR A 38 -6.01 19.40 5.93
CA THR A 38 -6.76 18.85 4.81
C THR A 38 -7.03 17.37 5.08
N PRO A 39 -8.30 16.95 5.19
CA PRO A 39 -8.61 15.54 5.38
C PRO A 39 -8.30 14.76 4.12
N VAL A 40 -7.59 13.64 4.25
CA VAL A 40 -7.29 12.67 3.20
C VAL A 40 -7.48 11.26 3.70
N SER A 41 -7.90 10.37 2.82
CA SER A 41 -8.10 8.96 3.10
C SER A 41 -6.96 8.12 2.52
N PHE A 42 -6.50 7.12 3.31
CA PHE A 42 -5.52 6.13 2.89
C PHE A 42 -6.07 4.72 3.06
N MET A 43 -6.17 3.97 1.96
CA MET A 43 -6.69 2.61 1.96
C MET A 43 -5.57 1.58 2.03
N LEU A 44 -5.62 0.66 2.98
CA LEU A 44 -4.73 -0.50 3.02
C LEU A 44 -5.12 -1.50 1.93
N GLU A 45 -4.15 -2.31 1.46
CA GLU A 45 -4.42 -3.38 0.47
C GLU A 45 -4.85 -4.69 1.13
N TRP A 46 -4.55 -4.84 2.41
CA TRP A 46 -4.83 -6.03 3.20
C TRP A 46 -4.97 -5.68 4.69
N THR A 47 -5.07 -6.71 5.55
CA THR A 47 -5.03 -6.51 7.00
C THR A 47 -3.72 -5.86 7.43
N PRO A 48 -3.73 -5.02 8.49
CA PRO A 48 -2.53 -4.33 8.94
C PRO A 48 -1.35 -5.28 9.14
N ASN A 49 -0.20 -4.87 8.64
CA ASN A 49 1.06 -5.60 8.75
C ASN A 49 2.24 -4.64 8.56
N THR A 50 3.46 -5.15 8.55
CA THR A 50 4.65 -4.30 8.49
C THR A 50 4.86 -3.58 7.16
N ASN A 51 4.16 -3.93 6.08
CA ASN A 51 4.18 -3.10 4.87
C ASN A 51 3.65 -1.69 5.14
N HIS A 52 2.71 -1.55 6.09
CA HIS A 52 2.06 -0.28 6.42
C HIS A 52 2.79 0.54 7.48
N THR A 53 3.83 0.03 8.11
CA THR A 53 4.47 0.66 9.28
C THR A 53 4.86 2.11 9.03
N GLY A 54 5.40 2.44 7.86
CA GLY A 54 5.79 3.82 7.54
C GLY A 54 4.61 4.81 7.56
N ILE A 55 3.41 4.38 7.17
CA ILE A 55 2.19 5.20 7.23
C ILE A 55 1.76 5.43 8.67
N TYR A 56 1.74 4.37 9.50
CA TYR A 56 1.42 4.50 10.93
C TYR A 56 2.45 5.34 11.68
N VAL A 57 3.74 5.21 11.34
CA VAL A 57 4.81 6.07 11.88
C VAL A 57 4.61 7.52 11.46
N ALA A 58 4.30 7.78 10.18
CA ALA A 58 4.06 9.14 9.71
C ALA A 58 2.89 9.79 10.44
N GLN A 59 1.83 9.05 10.73
CA GLN A 59 0.69 9.52 11.51
C GLN A 59 1.09 9.77 12.99
N GLU A 60 1.72 8.80 13.67
CA GLU A 60 2.07 8.92 15.09
C GLU A 60 3.12 9.99 15.36
N LYS A 61 4.08 10.17 14.46
CA LYS A 61 5.12 11.20 14.55
C LYS A 61 4.65 12.58 14.11
N GLY A 62 3.39 12.71 13.65
CA GLY A 62 2.83 13.99 13.20
C GLY A 62 3.36 14.47 11.84
N TYR A 63 4.00 13.61 11.04
CA TYR A 63 4.56 14.04 9.75
C TYR A 63 3.48 14.41 8.73
N PHE A 64 2.31 13.78 8.79
CA PHE A 64 1.17 14.20 7.99
C PHE A 64 0.61 15.54 8.44
N GLU A 65 0.48 15.76 9.75
CA GLU A 65 0.03 17.05 10.32
C GLU A 65 1.01 18.19 9.98
N GLU A 66 2.32 17.95 10.07
CA GLU A 66 3.36 18.90 9.63
C GLU A 66 3.26 19.24 8.14
N ALA A 67 2.75 18.29 7.32
CA ALA A 67 2.49 18.47 5.90
C ALA A 67 1.10 19.09 5.61
N GLY A 68 0.32 19.44 6.66
CA GLY A 68 -1.01 20.03 6.53
C GLY A 68 -2.13 19.01 6.25
N LEU A 69 -1.90 17.72 6.49
CA LEU A 69 -2.84 16.64 6.19
C LEU A 69 -3.36 15.96 7.47
N GLU A 70 -4.66 15.61 7.46
CA GLU A 70 -5.28 14.71 8.42
C GLU A 70 -5.60 13.39 7.71
N VAL A 71 -4.78 12.35 7.95
CA VAL A 71 -4.88 11.08 7.23
C VAL A 71 -5.75 10.09 8.00
N ASP A 72 -6.83 9.63 7.36
CA ASP A 72 -7.69 8.54 7.84
C ASP A 72 -7.26 7.22 7.19
N ILE A 73 -6.73 6.29 8.01
CA ILE A 73 -6.26 4.97 7.54
C ILE A 73 -7.43 4.00 7.59
N MET A 74 -7.79 3.44 6.43
CA MET A 74 -8.95 2.58 6.25
C MET A 74 -8.55 1.17 5.84
N LEU A 75 -9.31 0.18 6.31
CA LEU A 75 -9.18 -1.20 5.86
C LEU A 75 -9.86 -1.40 4.49
N PRO A 76 -9.32 -2.26 3.62
CA PRO A 76 -9.96 -2.58 2.37
C PRO A 76 -11.29 -3.30 2.63
N GLY A 77 -12.33 -2.86 1.92
CA GLY A 77 -13.59 -3.58 1.88
C GLY A 77 -13.61 -4.63 0.75
N GLU A 78 -14.79 -5.16 0.46
CA GLU A 78 -14.97 -6.11 -0.66
C GLU A 78 -14.62 -5.51 -2.04
N ALA A 79 -14.61 -4.18 -2.17
CA ALA A 79 -14.35 -3.50 -3.44
C ALA A 79 -12.85 -3.48 -3.84
N GLY A 80 -11.96 -3.69 -2.89
CA GLY A 80 -10.51 -3.55 -3.11
C GLY A 80 -10.03 -2.09 -3.20
N THR A 81 -8.73 -1.91 -2.99
CA THR A 81 -8.10 -0.59 -2.91
C THR A 81 -8.12 0.13 -4.26
N GLU A 82 -7.78 -0.56 -5.34
CA GLU A 82 -7.72 -0.01 -6.70
C GLU A 82 -9.05 0.59 -7.13
N GLN A 83 -10.16 -0.14 -6.90
CA GLN A 83 -11.50 0.33 -7.25
C GLN A 83 -11.93 1.55 -6.41
N LEU A 84 -11.52 1.60 -5.13
CA LEU A 84 -11.85 2.73 -4.26
C LEU A 84 -11.10 4.00 -4.66
N ILE A 85 -9.82 3.90 -4.99
CA ILE A 85 -9.03 5.03 -5.52
C ILE A 85 -9.57 5.47 -6.89
N ALA A 86 -9.79 4.53 -7.82
CA ALA A 86 -10.29 4.85 -9.17
C ALA A 86 -11.68 5.51 -9.16
N SER A 87 -12.50 5.23 -8.14
CA SER A 87 -13.82 5.84 -7.95
C SER A 87 -13.83 7.07 -7.04
N GLU A 88 -12.65 7.61 -6.68
CA GLU A 88 -12.46 8.79 -5.83
C GLU A 88 -13.11 8.64 -4.43
N LYS A 89 -13.18 7.40 -3.93
CA LYS A 89 -13.64 7.09 -2.56
C LYS A 89 -12.50 6.93 -1.57
N ALA A 90 -11.29 6.85 -2.08
CA ALA A 90 -10.05 6.95 -1.35
C ALA A 90 -9.10 7.84 -2.14
N ASP A 91 -8.36 8.73 -1.46
CA ASP A 91 -7.41 9.64 -2.09
C ASP A 91 -6.10 8.92 -2.40
N PHE A 92 -5.65 8.11 -1.46
CA PHE A 92 -4.42 7.32 -1.54
C PHE A 92 -4.68 5.88 -1.10
N GLY A 93 -3.78 5.00 -1.44
CA GLY A 93 -3.81 3.65 -0.91
C GLY A 93 -2.53 2.87 -1.19
N MET A 94 -2.46 1.70 -0.60
CA MET A 94 -1.44 0.72 -0.92
C MET A 94 -1.98 -0.27 -1.94
N SER A 95 -1.19 -0.57 -2.95
CA SER A 95 -1.48 -1.58 -3.96
C SER A 95 -0.22 -2.40 -4.21
N VAL A 96 -0.27 -3.31 -5.15
CA VAL A 96 0.90 -4.04 -5.64
C VAL A 96 1.05 -3.79 -7.14
N GLN A 97 2.27 -3.80 -7.66
CA GLN A 97 2.54 -3.41 -9.05
C GLN A 97 1.67 -4.21 -10.04
N GLU A 98 1.51 -5.50 -9.82
CA GLU A 98 0.73 -6.38 -10.68
C GLU A 98 -0.77 -6.04 -10.65
N HIS A 99 -1.36 -5.77 -9.50
CA HIS A 99 -2.78 -5.40 -9.42
C HIS A 99 -3.02 -4.01 -10.04
N LEU A 100 -2.12 -3.05 -9.79
CA LEU A 100 -2.21 -1.74 -10.41
C LEU A 100 -2.11 -1.85 -11.94
N THR A 101 -1.23 -2.70 -12.46
CA THR A 101 -1.08 -2.96 -13.90
C THR A 101 -2.39 -3.53 -14.50
N ILE A 102 -2.99 -4.53 -13.86
CA ILE A 102 -4.28 -5.11 -14.27
C ILE A 102 -5.40 -4.06 -14.21
N ALA A 103 -5.49 -3.31 -13.10
CA ALA A 103 -6.51 -2.27 -12.94
C ALA A 103 -6.41 -1.19 -14.05
N ARG A 104 -5.21 -0.85 -14.47
CA ARG A 104 -5.00 0.08 -15.59
C ARG A 104 -5.45 -0.49 -16.93
N ASP A 105 -5.19 -1.77 -17.20
CA ASP A 105 -5.68 -2.46 -18.40
C ASP A 105 -7.21 -2.49 -18.43
N GLU A 106 -7.86 -2.60 -17.27
CA GLU A 106 -9.30 -2.48 -17.10
C GLU A 106 -9.83 -1.02 -17.20
N GLY A 107 -8.95 -0.06 -17.44
CA GLY A 107 -9.30 1.36 -17.63
C GLY A 107 -9.42 2.17 -16.34
N MET A 108 -8.92 1.68 -15.20
CA MET A 108 -8.87 2.45 -13.96
C MET A 108 -7.68 3.44 -13.99
N PRO A 109 -7.91 4.75 -13.78
CA PRO A 109 -6.89 5.78 -13.90
C PRO A 109 -6.01 5.86 -12.63
N LEU A 110 -5.19 4.85 -12.39
CA LEU A 110 -4.32 4.73 -11.21
C LEU A 110 -2.86 5.02 -11.54
N VAL A 111 -2.15 5.61 -10.58
CA VAL A 111 -0.71 5.93 -10.68
C VAL A 111 0.00 5.44 -9.43
N SER A 112 1.09 4.69 -9.58
CA SER A 112 2.00 4.39 -8.48
C SER A 112 2.91 5.59 -8.22
N ILE A 113 2.97 6.06 -6.97
CA ILE A 113 3.69 7.27 -6.56
C ILE A 113 4.92 6.99 -5.70
N ALA A 114 5.09 5.76 -5.21
CA ALA A 114 6.32 5.29 -4.56
C ALA A 114 6.32 3.75 -4.43
N ALA A 115 7.47 3.11 -4.57
CA ALA A 115 7.66 1.72 -4.20
C ALA A 115 7.94 1.58 -2.69
N ILE A 116 7.26 0.67 -2.01
CA ILE A 116 7.51 0.40 -0.59
C ILE A 116 8.67 -0.59 -0.44
N MET A 117 8.63 -1.70 -1.17
CA MET A 117 9.72 -2.67 -1.22
C MET A 117 10.42 -2.57 -2.57
N GLN A 118 11.75 -2.50 -2.54
CA GLN A 118 12.53 -2.39 -3.78
C GLN A 118 12.58 -3.70 -4.55
N HIS A 119 12.47 -4.84 -3.89
CA HIS A 119 12.48 -6.15 -4.51
C HIS A 119 11.32 -7.00 -4.04
N ASN A 120 10.86 -7.91 -4.88
CA ASN A 120 9.82 -8.86 -4.54
C ASN A 120 10.27 -9.78 -3.40
N THR A 121 9.49 -9.81 -2.34
CA THR A 121 9.76 -10.62 -1.14
C THR A 121 8.93 -11.90 -1.09
N ALA A 122 8.12 -12.15 -2.14
CA ALA A 122 7.35 -13.38 -2.26
C ALA A 122 8.21 -14.57 -2.68
N GLY A 123 7.83 -15.72 -2.21
CA GLY A 123 8.44 -16.99 -2.57
C GLY A 123 7.50 -18.17 -2.35
N TYR A 124 7.80 -19.27 -2.99
CA TYR A 124 7.10 -20.52 -2.74
C TYR A 124 7.71 -21.20 -1.51
N ALA A 125 6.90 -21.29 -0.46
CA ALA A 125 7.28 -21.90 0.81
C ALA A 125 6.82 -23.35 0.90
N SER A 126 7.67 -24.21 1.41
CA SER A 126 7.39 -25.62 1.70
C SER A 126 7.97 -26.02 3.06
N ASP A 127 7.46 -27.11 3.64
CA ASP A 127 8.09 -27.70 4.81
C ASP A 127 9.54 -28.13 4.48
N LYS A 128 10.45 -27.92 5.43
CA LYS A 128 11.88 -28.19 5.28
C LYS A 128 12.18 -29.63 4.82
N ASP A 129 11.36 -30.58 5.29
CA ASP A 129 11.54 -32.00 5.01
C ASP A 129 11.19 -32.40 3.57
N LEU A 130 10.57 -31.51 2.79
CA LEU A 130 10.20 -31.76 1.39
C LEU A 130 11.33 -31.48 0.40
N ASP A 131 12.43 -30.85 0.84
CA ASP A 131 13.59 -30.51 0.00
C ASP A 131 13.26 -29.76 -1.30
N ILE A 132 12.23 -28.91 -1.28
CA ILE A 132 11.84 -28.05 -2.39
C ILE A 132 12.70 -26.78 -2.35
N ASN A 133 13.75 -26.71 -3.19
CA ASN A 133 14.73 -25.62 -3.14
C ASN A 133 14.87 -24.87 -4.48
N ASN A 134 14.24 -25.36 -5.55
CA ASN A 134 14.26 -24.74 -6.87
C ASN A 134 12.96 -25.09 -7.65
N PRO A 135 12.63 -24.37 -8.74
CA PRO A 135 11.38 -24.59 -9.48
C PRO A 135 11.18 -25.99 -10.03
N LYS A 136 12.25 -26.74 -10.27
CA LYS A 136 12.14 -28.11 -10.77
C LYS A 136 11.63 -29.10 -9.72
N ASP A 137 11.82 -28.77 -8.45
CA ASP A 137 11.33 -29.60 -7.33
C ASP A 137 9.82 -29.50 -7.15
N PHE A 138 9.14 -28.57 -7.85
CA PHE A 138 7.68 -28.47 -7.88
C PHE A 138 7.02 -29.60 -8.69
N GLU A 139 7.76 -30.28 -9.59
CA GLU A 139 7.22 -31.38 -10.39
C GLU A 139 6.70 -32.52 -9.49
N GLY A 140 5.44 -32.90 -9.69
CA GLY A 140 4.77 -33.94 -8.92
C GLY A 140 4.35 -33.50 -7.50
N LYS A 141 4.39 -32.22 -7.21
CA LYS A 141 3.95 -31.63 -5.93
C LYS A 141 2.60 -30.93 -6.05
N THR A 142 1.94 -30.76 -4.93
CA THR A 142 0.64 -30.07 -4.83
C THR A 142 0.85 -28.62 -4.40
N PHE A 143 0.53 -27.69 -5.29
CA PHE A 143 0.53 -26.26 -5.01
C PHE A 143 -0.79 -25.82 -4.40
N GLY A 144 -0.73 -25.12 -3.27
CA GLY A 144 -1.88 -24.45 -2.66
C GLY A 144 -2.11 -23.09 -3.31
N ALA A 145 -3.14 -23.01 -4.13
CA ALA A 145 -3.48 -21.85 -4.95
C ALA A 145 -4.65 -21.06 -4.37
N VAL A 146 -4.67 -19.74 -4.55
CA VAL A 146 -5.89 -18.91 -4.38
C VAL A 146 -6.82 -19.03 -5.57
N GLY A 147 -6.30 -19.37 -6.74
CA GLY A 147 -7.08 -19.79 -7.91
C GLY A 147 -7.37 -18.67 -8.92
N ASN A 148 -6.40 -17.79 -9.18
CA ASN A 148 -6.45 -16.79 -10.24
C ASN A 148 -5.42 -17.06 -11.37
N ASP A 149 -5.60 -16.39 -12.50
CA ASP A 149 -4.77 -16.59 -13.70
C ASP A 149 -3.35 -16.04 -13.51
N LEU A 150 -3.20 -14.93 -12.77
CA LEU A 150 -1.89 -14.34 -12.46
C LEU A 150 -0.99 -15.33 -11.69
N GLU A 151 -1.53 -16.02 -10.68
CA GLU A 151 -0.81 -17.02 -9.91
C GLU A 151 -0.31 -18.18 -10.78
N GLN A 152 -1.13 -18.61 -11.74
CA GLN A 152 -0.74 -19.62 -12.72
C GLN A 152 0.37 -19.11 -13.66
N ALA A 153 0.25 -17.87 -14.14
CA ALA A 153 1.25 -17.24 -15.00
C ALA A 153 2.61 -17.10 -14.28
N ILE A 154 2.62 -16.69 -13.02
CA ILE A 154 3.84 -16.63 -12.18
C ILE A 154 4.48 -18.02 -12.09
N MET A 155 3.71 -19.07 -11.77
CA MET A 155 4.21 -20.43 -11.67
C MET A 155 4.75 -20.93 -13.02
N GLN A 156 4.04 -20.68 -14.12
CA GLN A 156 4.47 -21.07 -15.46
C GLN A 156 5.78 -20.39 -15.85
N THR A 157 5.91 -19.09 -15.55
CA THR A 157 7.12 -18.31 -15.85
C THR A 157 8.33 -18.89 -15.13
N ILE A 158 8.25 -19.00 -13.80
CA ILE A 158 9.38 -19.47 -13.00
C ILE A 158 9.79 -20.90 -13.38
N MET A 159 8.83 -21.78 -13.67
CA MET A 159 9.12 -23.15 -14.09
C MET A 159 9.71 -23.22 -15.50
N LYS A 160 9.16 -22.45 -16.46
CA LYS A 160 9.64 -22.39 -17.84
C LYS A 160 11.08 -21.87 -17.92
N GLU A 161 11.41 -20.81 -17.21
CA GLU A 161 12.73 -20.20 -17.20
C GLU A 161 13.79 -21.09 -16.52
N ASN A 162 13.36 -22.06 -15.72
CA ASN A 162 14.23 -22.98 -15.00
C ASN A 162 14.12 -24.45 -15.48
N ASP A 163 13.76 -24.68 -16.75
CA ASP A 163 13.68 -25.99 -17.37
C ASP A 163 12.80 -27.01 -16.62
N ALA A 164 11.73 -26.54 -15.96
CA ALA A 164 10.77 -27.36 -15.23
C ALA A 164 9.45 -27.53 -16.01
N ASP A 165 8.75 -28.61 -15.77
CA ASP A 165 7.50 -28.95 -16.46
C ASP A 165 6.29 -28.56 -15.58
N PHE A 166 5.69 -27.44 -15.88
CA PHE A 166 4.50 -26.92 -15.21
C PHE A 166 3.33 -27.91 -15.21
N SER A 167 3.18 -28.72 -16.27
CA SER A 167 2.08 -29.71 -16.38
C SER A 167 2.10 -30.80 -15.32
N LYS A 168 3.19 -30.88 -14.56
CA LYS A 168 3.36 -31.88 -13.49
C LYS A 168 3.01 -31.32 -12.10
N VAL A 169 2.63 -30.07 -11.99
CA VAL A 169 2.20 -29.49 -10.71
C VAL A 169 0.71 -29.71 -10.53
N ASP A 170 0.32 -30.25 -9.41
CA ASP A 170 -1.08 -30.38 -9.03
C ASP A 170 -1.56 -29.10 -8.33
N PHE A 171 -2.59 -28.45 -8.87
CA PHE A 171 -3.17 -27.25 -8.29
C PHE A 171 -4.35 -27.59 -7.39
N LYS A 172 -4.29 -27.17 -6.15
CA LYS A 172 -5.37 -27.29 -5.17
C LYS A 172 -5.80 -25.90 -4.71
N ASN A 173 -7.02 -25.49 -5.05
CA ASN A 173 -7.56 -24.24 -4.53
C ASN A 173 -7.78 -24.35 -3.02
N ILE A 174 -7.11 -23.49 -2.26
CA ILE A 174 -7.22 -23.39 -0.79
C ILE A 174 -7.86 -22.07 -0.36
N GLY A 175 -8.09 -21.13 -1.31
CA GLY A 175 -8.60 -19.79 -1.01
C GLY A 175 -7.74 -19.09 0.04
N ASP A 176 -8.38 -18.45 1.01
CA ASP A 176 -7.75 -17.73 2.12
C ASP A 176 -7.40 -18.64 3.33
N ALA A 177 -7.19 -19.93 3.10
CA ALA A 177 -6.84 -20.86 4.18
C ALA A 177 -5.49 -20.50 4.79
N ASP A 178 -5.38 -20.64 6.11
CA ASP A 178 -4.11 -20.47 6.83
C ASP A 178 -3.03 -21.41 6.27
N PHE A 179 -1.90 -20.83 5.84
CA PHE A 179 -0.78 -21.54 5.26
C PHE A 179 -0.31 -22.71 6.14
N PHE A 180 -0.14 -22.46 7.45
CA PHE A 180 0.37 -23.47 8.39
C PHE A 180 -0.60 -24.63 8.63
N ALA A 181 -1.88 -24.38 8.43
CA ALA A 181 -2.89 -25.43 8.48
C ALA A 181 -2.92 -26.27 7.19
N ALA A 182 -2.82 -25.59 6.04
CA ALA A 182 -2.87 -26.20 4.71
C ALA A 182 -1.65 -27.09 4.43
N ILE A 183 -0.43 -26.61 4.72
CA ILE A 183 0.83 -27.32 4.47
C ILE A 183 0.97 -28.63 5.27
N LYS A 184 0.25 -28.77 6.37
CA LYS A 184 0.28 -29.98 7.20
C LYS A 184 -0.49 -31.16 6.61
N LYS A 185 -1.41 -30.91 5.67
CA LYS A 185 -2.40 -31.94 5.29
C LYS A 185 -2.71 -31.96 3.80
N ASP A 186 -2.72 -30.80 3.19
CA ASP A 186 -3.46 -30.60 1.96
C ASP A 186 -2.59 -30.23 0.76
N ILE A 187 -1.45 -29.59 1.00
CA ILE A 187 -0.55 -29.06 -0.02
C ILE A 187 0.91 -29.31 0.35
N ASP A 188 1.78 -29.28 -0.64
CA ASP A 188 3.22 -29.40 -0.44
C ASP A 188 3.89 -28.01 -0.33
N PHE A 189 3.38 -27.01 -1.06
CA PHE A 189 3.90 -25.64 -1.05
C PHE A 189 2.84 -24.62 -1.46
N SER A 190 3.07 -23.35 -1.12
CA SER A 190 2.23 -22.22 -1.51
C SER A 190 3.05 -20.94 -1.62
N LEU A 191 2.51 -19.93 -2.31
CA LEU A 191 3.10 -18.60 -2.37
C LEU A 191 2.89 -17.88 -1.04
N VAL A 192 3.96 -17.33 -0.49
CA VAL A 192 3.92 -16.53 0.76
C VAL A 192 4.89 -15.36 0.67
N TYR A 193 4.72 -14.40 1.59
CA TYR A 193 5.66 -13.30 1.75
C TYR A 193 6.58 -13.55 2.95
N GLU A 194 7.90 -13.51 2.69
CA GLU A 194 8.92 -13.77 3.71
C GLU A 194 8.80 -12.83 4.92
N GLY A 195 8.52 -11.56 4.65
CA GLY A 195 8.41 -10.54 5.71
C GLY A 195 7.28 -10.80 6.72
N TRP A 196 6.28 -11.60 6.38
CA TRP A 196 5.16 -11.90 7.26
C TRP A 196 5.07 -13.39 7.58
N THR A 197 4.65 -14.20 6.63
CA THR A 197 4.47 -15.65 6.83
C THR A 197 5.80 -16.35 7.13
N GLY A 198 6.90 -15.95 6.47
CA GLY A 198 8.23 -16.49 6.77
C GLY A 198 8.66 -16.16 8.20
N LYS A 199 8.41 -14.94 8.67
CA LYS A 199 8.72 -14.54 10.06
C LYS A 199 7.80 -15.20 11.08
N GLU A 200 6.56 -15.48 10.72
CA GLU A 200 5.66 -16.26 11.56
C GLU A 200 6.11 -17.73 11.69
N ALA A 201 6.64 -18.32 10.60
CA ALA A 201 7.22 -19.66 10.65
C ALA A 201 8.38 -19.75 11.66
N GLU A 202 9.25 -18.73 11.69
CA GLU A 202 10.33 -18.64 12.67
C GLU A 202 9.79 -18.62 14.12
N LEU A 203 8.72 -17.85 14.40
CA LEU A 203 8.08 -17.81 15.72
C LEU A 203 7.46 -19.15 16.10
N ARG A 204 6.93 -19.88 15.13
CA ARG A 204 6.35 -21.21 15.32
C ARG A 204 7.41 -22.31 15.42
N ASN A 205 8.71 -21.98 15.27
CA ASN A 205 9.82 -22.92 15.17
C ASN A 205 9.57 -23.97 14.06
N GLN A 206 9.01 -23.54 12.95
CA GLN A 206 8.77 -24.31 11.75
C GLN A 206 9.72 -23.87 10.65
N ASP A 207 10.71 -24.70 10.34
CA ASP A 207 11.67 -24.41 9.28
C ASP A 207 11.00 -24.60 7.91
N LEU A 208 11.17 -23.60 7.02
CA LEU A 208 10.67 -23.63 5.66
C LEU A 208 11.83 -23.64 4.65
N ASN A 209 11.60 -24.29 3.51
CA ASN A 209 12.34 -23.96 2.29
C ASN A 209 11.62 -22.80 1.62
N MET A 210 12.39 -21.85 1.05
CA MET A 210 11.87 -20.71 0.29
C MET A 210 12.51 -20.69 -1.10
N VAL A 211 11.67 -20.67 -2.12
CA VAL A 211 12.06 -20.45 -3.52
C VAL A 211 11.56 -19.06 -3.90
N TYR A 212 12.41 -18.04 -3.73
CA TYR A 212 12.03 -16.64 -4.00
C TYR A 212 11.83 -16.39 -5.48
N LEU A 213 10.76 -15.72 -5.85
CA LEU A 213 10.42 -15.44 -7.25
C LEU A 213 11.54 -14.71 -7.98
N LYS A 214 12.07 -13.65 -7.37
CA LYS A 214 13.13 -12.80 -7.94
C LYS A 214 14.46 -13.51 -8.18
N ASP A 215 14.75 -14.60 -7.47
CA ASP A 215 16.01 -15.33 -7.62
C ASP A 215 16.00 -16.26 -8.85
N PHE A 216 14.82 -16.54 -9.41
CA PHE A 216 14.62 -17.45 -10.51
C PHE A 216 14.01 -16.81 -11.76
N SER A 217 13.53 -15.57 -11.68
CA SER A 217 13.02 -14.80 -12.81
C SER A 217 13.14 -13.30 -12.58
N GLU A 218 13.83 -12.59 -13.47
CA GLU A 218 13.89 -11.12 -13.42
C GLU A 218 12.53 -10.47 -13.69
N ALA A 219 11.64 -11.10 -14.45
CA ALA A 219 10.31 -10.60 -14.72
C ALA A 219 9.40 -10.64 -13.49
N LEU A 220 9.73 -11.46 -12.50
CA LEU A 220 8.98 -11.61 -11.25
C LEU A 220 9.57 -10.80 -10.09
N ASP A 221 10.58 -9.96 -10.32
CA ASP A 221 11.11 -9.02 -9.34
C ASP A 221 10.35 -7.68 -9.40
N PHE A 222 9.06 -7.72 -9.18
CA PHE A 222 8.18 -6.54 -9.20
C PHE A 222 8.07 -5.88 -7.83
N TYR A 223 7.66 -4.60 -7.83
CA TYR A 223 7.44 -3.83 -6.60
C TYR A 223 6.18 -4.32 -5.88
N THR A 224 6.35 -4.79 -4.65
CA THR A 224 5.22 -5.26 -3.84
C THR A 224 5.45 -5.02 -2.34
N PRO A 225 4.77 -4.00 -1.72
CA PRO A 225 3.73 -3.14 -2.32
C PRO A 225 4.25 -1.80 -2.89
N VAL A 226 3.30 -0.99 -3.41
CA VAL A 226 3.50 0.38 -3.86
C VAL A 226 2.46 1.32 -3.23
N LEU A 227 2.78 2.61 -3.09
CA LEU A 227 1.78 3.65 -2.83
C LEU A 227 1.12 4.05 -4.14
N ALA A 228 -0.19 4.19 -4.13
CA ALA A 228 -0.98 4.53 -5.31
C ALA A 228 -1.95 5.67 -5.03
N THR A 229 -2.30 6.40 -6.10
CA THR A 229 -3.35 7.41 -6.14
C THR A 229 -4.00 7.42 -7.53
N SER A 230 -4.98 8.30 -7.77
CA SER A 230 -5.61 8.46 -9.08
C SER A 230 -4.88 9.47 -9.96
N GLU A 231 -5.06 9.39 -11.28
CA GLU A 231 -4.59 10.41 -12.23
C GLU A 231 -5.17 11.78 -11.90
N SER A 232 -6.45 11.86 -11.50
CA SER A 232 -7.07 13.12 -11.09
C SER A 232 -6.40 13.76 -9.89
N MET A 233 -5.96 12.98 -8.90
CA MET A 233 -5.17 13.51 -7.78
C MET A 233 -3.82 14.08 -8.23
N VAL A 234 -3.15 13.39 -9.13
CA VAL A 234 -1.85 13.85 -9.69
C VAL A 234 -2.01 15.13 -10.49
N GLU A 235 -3.09 15.25 -11.29
CA GLU A 235 -3.33 16.40 -12.17
C GLU A 235 -3.93 17.61 -11.45
N ASP A 236 -4.92 17.39 -10.59
CA ASP A 236 -5.71 18.45 -9.98
C ASP A 236 -5.21 18.87 -8.59
N GLN A 237 -4.48 17.97 -7.88
CA GLN A 237 -4.02 18.18 -6.50
C GLN A 237 -2.54 17.81 -6.28
N PRO A 238 -1.61 18.20 -7.17
CA PRO A 238 -0.21 17.76 -7.10
C PRO A 238 0.48 18.16 -5.79
N GLU A 239 0.14 19.31 -5.21
CA GLU A 239 0.69 19.77 -3.92
C GLU A 239 0.27 18.85 -2.76
N GLN A 240 -0.95 18.30 -2.80
CA GLN A 240 -1.43 17.36 -1.81
C GLN A 240 -0.77 16.00 -1.96
N VAL A 241 -0.54 15.54 -3.21
CA VAL A 241 0.20 14.31 -3.50
C VAL A 241 1.65 14.43 -3.00
N GLU A 242 2.32 15.55 -3.29
CA GLU A 242 3.68 15.82 -2.81
C GLU A 242 3.75 15.81 -1.27
N ALA A 243 2.82 16.51 -0.62
CA ALA A 243 2.74 16.58 0.85
C ALA A 243 2.57 15.19 1.47
N PHE A 244 1.66 14.36 0.91
CA PHE A 244 1.43 12.99 1.36
C PHE A 244 2.67 12.11 1.18
N VAL A 245 3.26 12.11 -0.02
CA VAL A 245 4.44 11.29 -0.33
C VAL A 245 5.62 11.69 0.55
N HIS A 246 5.88 12.99 0.75
CA HIS A 246 6.98 13.45 1.60
C HIS A 246 6.80 13.01 3.06
N ALA A 247 5.60 13.08 3.60
CA ALA A 247 5.30 12.62 4.95
C ALA A 247 5.43 11.10 5.07
N ALA A 248 4.90 10.34 4.10
CA ALA A 248 5.03 8.88 4.05
C ALA A 248 6.50 8.45 3.96
N VAL A 249 7.29 9.08 3.08
CA VAL A 249 8.75 8.82 2.97
C VAL A 249 9.46 9.01 4.31
N LYS A 250 9.18 10.10 5.04
CA LYS A 250 9.73 10.31 6.40
C LYS A 250 9.37 9.16 7.34
N GLY A 251 8.13 8.66 7.27
CA GLY A 251 7.68 7.54 8.08
C GLY A 251 8.42 6.23 7.78
N TYR A 252 8.61 5.92 6.49
CA TYR A 252 9.38 4.73 6.11
C TYR A 252 10.88 4.88 6.39
N GLU A 253 11.48 6.05 6.16
CA GLU A 253 12.87 6.29 6.54
C GLU A 253 13.08 6.17 8.05
N PHE A 254 12.14 6.67 8.86
CA PHE A 254 12.15 6.43 10.30
C PHE A 254 12.09 4.93 10.62
N ALA A 255 11.22 4.16 9.97
CA ALA A 255 11.09 2.72 10.18
C ALA A 255 12.35 1.94 9.75
N ILE A 256 13.11 2.44 8.76
CA ILE A 256 14.41 1.91 8.37
C ILE A 256 15.47 2.15 9.47
N GLU A 257 15.51 3.37 10.02
CA GLU A 257 16.51 3.80 10.98
C GLU A 257 16.22 3.33 12.42
N HIS A 258 14.93 3.17 12.76
CA HIS A 258 14.43 2.85 14.09
C HIS A 258 13.41 1.68 14.07
N PRO A 259 13.81 0.49 13.60
CA PRO A 259 12.87 -0.62 13.38
C PRO A 259 12.15 -1.09 14.66
N GLU A 260 12.79 -1.04 15.82
CA GLU A 260 12.18 -1.43 17.09
C GLU A 260 11.06 -0.47 17.49
N GLU A 261 11.31 0.85 17.44
CA GLU A 261 10.30 1.87 17.77
C GLU A 261 9.15 1.87 16.73
N ALA A 262 9.47 1.66 15.46
CA ALA A 262 8.46 1.55 14.42
C ALA A 262 7.53 0.34 14.61
N ALA A 263 8.08 -0.80 15.06
CA ALA A 263 7.30 -1.98 15.43
C ALA A 263 6.39 -1.73 16.64
N GLU A 264 6.88 -0.99 17.64
CA GLU A 264 6.09 -0.58 18.81
C GLU A 264 4.90 0.29 18.37
N ILE A 265 5.14 1.30 17.53
CA ILE A 265 4.10 2.17 16.99
C ILE A 265 3.01 1.36 16.26
N LEU A 266 3.39 0.47 15.35
CA LEU A 266 2.42 -0.37 14.65
C LEU A 266 1.62 -1.25 15.62
N SER A 267 2.29 -1.86 16.62
CA SER A 267 1.61 -2.71 17.60
C SER A 267 0.65 -1.93 18.52
N GLU A 268 0.95 -0.68 18.82
CA GLU A 268 0.07 0.20 19.61
C GLU A 268 -1.17 0.64 18.80
N LYS A 269 -0.99 0.91 17.50
CA LYS A 269 -2.08 1.29 16.60
C LYS A 269 -2.98 0.09 16.25
N GLU A 270 -2.41 -1.09 16.14
CA GLU A 270 -3.08 -2.33 15.73
C GLU A 270 -2.92 -3.42 16.81
N PRO A 271 -3.63 -3.29 17.95
CA PRO A 271 -3.43 -4.14 19.12
C PRO A 271 -3.85 -5.61 18.93
N ASP A 272 -4.55 -5.92 17.85
CA ASP A 272 -4.92 -7.29 17.47
C ASP A 272 -3.76 -8.07 16.83
N LEU A 273 -2.69 -7.37 16.41
CA LEU A 273 -1.48 -8.01 15.87
C LEU A 273 -0.65 -8.68 16.97
N ASN A 274 0.00 -9.79 16.61
CA ASN A 274 0.98 -10.41 17.50
C ASN A 274 2.25 -9.53 17.57
N PRO A 275 2.59 -8.91 18.71
CA PRO A 275 3.71 -7.98 18.79
C PRO A 275 5.07 -8.65 18.54
N ASP A 276 5.25 -9.94 18.87
CA ASP A 276 6.48 -10.67 18.57
C ASP A 276 6.66 -10.87 17.05
N LEU A 277 5.56 -11.08 16.33
CA LEU A 277 5.58 -11.14 14.86
C LEU A 277 5.89 -9.78 14.26
N VAL A 278 5.21 -8.73 14.71
CA VAL A 278 5.45 -7.36 14.24
C VAL A 278 6.91 -6.98 14.43
N GLN A 279 7.49 -7.22 15.59
CA GLN A 279 8.87 -6.87 15.88
C GLN A 279 9.85 -7.64 15.00
N ARG A 280 9.66 -8.93 14.82
CA ARG A 280 10.52 -9.78 13.99
C ARG A 280 10.40 -9.42 12.51
N SER A 281 9.17 -9.22 12.06
CA SER A 281 8.88 -8.80 10.69
C SER A 281 9.46 -7.42 10.41
N GLN A 282 9.25 -6.43 11.28
CA GLN A 282 9.76 -5.07 11.10
C GLN A 282 11.29 -5.03 11.02
N ALA A 283 11.98 -5.76 11.88
CA ALA A 283 13.43 -5.86 11.84
C ALA A 283 13.93 -6.35 10.45
N TRP A 284 13.21 -7.27 9.83
CA TRP A 284 13.56 -7.78 8.52
C TRP A 284 13.14 -6.85 7.37
N VAL A 285 11.90 -6.34 7.37
CA VAL A 285 11.40 -5.50 6.27
C VAL A 285 12.08 -4.13 6.21
N SER A 286 12.57 -3.61 7.34
CA SER A 286 13.30 -2.34 7.39
C SER A 286 14.52 -2.34 6.49
N GLU A 287 15.20 -3.48 6.34
CA GLU A 287 16.31 -3.65 5.41
C GLU A 287 15.85 -3.72 3.94
N LYS A 288 14.57 -4.08 3.72
CA LYS A 288 13.99 -4.31 2.38
C LYS A 288 13.26 -3.12 1.79
N TYR A 289 12.82 -2.17 2.61
CA TYR A 289 12.13 -0.97 2.13
C TYR A 289 12.97 -0.18 1.11
N ARG A 290 14.23 -0.02 1.36
CA ARG A 290 15.15 0.68 0.45
C ARG A 290 16.10 -0.27 -0.27
N ASP A 291 16.49 -1.39 0.37
CA ASP A 291 17.45 -2.41 -0.09
C ASP A 291 18.68 -1.77 -0.75
N ASP A 292 18.94 -2.03 -2.02
CA ASP A 292 20.07 -1.51 -2.80
C ASP A 292 19.79 -0.14 -3.47
N SER A 293 18.56 0.39 -3.34
CA SER A 293 18.21 1.71 -3.89
C SER A 293 18.88 2.84 -3.11
N ALA A 294 19.30 3.86 -3.83
CA ALA A 294 19.90 5.06 -3.23
C ALA A 294 18.89 5.91 -2.44
N GLN A 295 17.58 5.75 -2.69
CA GLN A 295 16.49 6.51 -2.11
C GLN A 295 15.25 5.63 -1.95
N PHE A 296 14.53 5.79 -0.85
CA PHE A 296 13.25 5.14 -0.64
C PHE A 296 12.22 5.61 -1.69
N GLY A 297 11.41 4.70 -2.15
CA GLY A 297 10.26 4.99 -2.99
C GLY A 297 10.53 5.04 -4.49
N VAL A 298 11.80 5.08 -4.93
CA VAL A 298 12.15 5.18 -6.36
C VAL A 298 11.68 3.97 -7.13
N GLN A 299 11.15 4.22 -8.32
CA GLN A 299 10.68 3.20 -9.26
C GLN A 299 11.43 3.32 -10.59
N GLU A 300 11.76 2.20 -11.20
CA GLU A 300 12.51 2.10 -12.44
C GLU A 300 11.61 1.66 -13.60
N GLU A 301 11.68 2.39 -14.72
CA GLU A 301 10.89 2.11 -15.94
C GLU A 301 11.15 0.69 -16.46
N ASP A 302 12.39 0.21 -16.38
CA ASP A 302 12.77 -1.12 -16.88
C ASP A 302 12.07 -2.26 -16.13
N ARG A 303 11.87 -2.09 -14.82
CA ARG A 303 11.14 -3.06 -14.00
C ARG A 303 9.65 -3.07 -14.35
N TRP A 304 9.03 -1.91 -14.51
CA TRP A 304 7.64 -1.81 -14.96
C TRP A 304 7.42 -2.50 -16.31
N LYS A 305 8.35 -2.29 -17.27
CA LYS A 305 8.29 -2.94 -18.59
C LYS A 305 8.47 -4.44 -18.55
N LYS A 306 9.32 -4.97 -17.66
CA LYS A 306 9.49 -6.42 -17.51
C LYS A 306 8.21 -7.09 -17.01
N VAL A 307 7.55 -6.47 -16.04
CA VAL A 307 6.26 -6.95 -15.49
C VAL A 307 5.16 -6.87 -16.55
N GLU A 308 5.07 -5.75 -17.28
CA GLU A 308 4.13 -5.58 -18.38
C GLU A 308 4.33 -6.67 -19.46
N ALA A 309 5.57 -6.89 -19.90
CA ALA A 309 5.88 -7.92 -20.89
C ALA A 309 5.50 -9.32 -20.40
N PHE A 310 5.77 -9.62 -19.14
CA PHE A 310 5.34 -10.87 -18.51
C PHE A 310 3.81 -11.02 -18.55
N MET A 311 3.06 -9.99 -18.20
CA MET A 311 1.59 -10.03 -18.17
C MET A 311 0.98 -10.18 -19.58
N LEU A 312 1.56 -9.52 -20.58
CA LEU A 312 1.17 -9.67 -21.98
C LEU A 312 1.47 -11.08 -22.52
N ASP A 313 2.60 -11.67 -22.17
CA ASP A 313 2.98 -13.02 -22.61
C ASP A 313 2.02 -14.11 -22.14
N TYR A 314 1.27 -13.84 -21.07
CA TYR A 314 0.29 -14.77 -20.49
C TYR A 314 -1.16 -14.30 -20.60
N ASP A 315 -1.44 -13.31 -21.45
CA ASP A 315 -2.78 -12.75 -21.65
C ASP A 315 -3.46 -12.27 -20.34
N ILE A 316 -2.68 -11.84 -19.34
CA ILE A 316 -3.17 -11.25 -18.08
C ILE A 316 -3.67 -9.83 -18.33
N ILE A 317 -3.03 -9.10 -19.24
CA ILE A 317 -3.46 -7.81 -19.76
C ILE A 317 -3.55 -7.89 -21.28
N GLU A 318 -4.44 -7.08 -21.88
CA GLU A 318 -4.72 -7.12 -23.32
C GLU A 318 -3.75 -6.24 -24.12
N GLU A 319 -3.39 -5.06 -23.59
CA GLU A 319 -2.55 -4.07 -24.28
C GLU A 319 -1.45 -3.51 -23.37
N PRO A 320 -0.33 -3.04 -23.95
CA PRO A 320 0.70 -2.36 -23.16
C PRO A 320 0.17 -1.09 -22.49
N ILE A 321 0.52 -0.88 -21.24
CA ILE A 321 0.17 0.35 -20.52
C ILE A 321 0.95 1.53 -21.11
N GLN A 322 0.29 2.66 -21.32
CA GLN A 322 0.95 3.85 -21.87
C GLN A 322 2.06 4.33 -20.92
N LYS A 323 3.21 4.62 -21.52
CA LYS A 323 4.52 4.76 -20.86
C LYS A 323 4.57 5.66 -19.61
N ASP A 324 3.80 6.72 -19.53
CA ASP A 324 3.91 7.73 -18.48
C ASP A 324 2.72 7.69 -17.49
N GLN A 325 1.94 6.60 -17.51
CA GLN A 325 0.69 6.50 -16.76
C GLN A 325 0.76 5.52 -15.57
N ALA A 326 1.63 4.51 -15.62
CA ALA A 326 1.66 3.49 -14.57
C ALA A 326 2.29 3.97 -13.25
N PHE A 327 3.33 4.80 -13.34
CA PHE A 327 4.03 5.31 -12.16
C PHE A 327 4.67 6.68 -12.41
N THR A 328 4.97 7.37 -11.30
CA THR A 328 5.79 8.59 -11.30
C THR A 328 6.71 8.64 -10.09
N ASN A 329 7.89 9.21 -10.26
CA ASN A 329 8.82 9.56 -9.18
C ASN A 329 8.81 11.07 -8.88
N GLU A 330 7.96 11.85 -9.54
CA GLU A 330 7.98 13.32 -9.49
C GLU A 330 7.74 13.87 -8.09
N PHE A 331 6.95 13.17 -7.30
CA PHE A 331 6.57 13.57 -5.94
C PHE A 331 7.53 13.06 -4.86
N LEU A 332 8.58 12.32 -5.21
CA LEU A 332 9.57 11.89 -4.23
C LEU A 332 10.44 13.08 -3.78
N PRO A 333 10.83 13.16 -2.50
CA PRO A 333 11.72 14.19 -2.02
C PRO A 333 13.00 14.26 -2.85
N THR A 334 13.38 15.44 -3.29
CA THR A 334 14.70 15.62 -3.93
C THR A 334 15.79 15.38 -2.89
N LYS A 335 16.75 14.50 -3.21
CA LYS A 335 17.90 14.27 -2.34
C LYS A 335 18.60 15.60 -2.07
N LYS A 336 18.66 16.04 -0.81
CA LYS A 336 19.57 17.10 -0.42
C LYS A 336 20.97 16.53 -0.56
N GLU A 337 21.79 17.13 -1.47
CA GLU A 337 23.22 16.86 -1.62
C GLU A 337 23.99 17.05 -0.30
#